data_40e7e98d7f427300338f7bdb92cab4cb
#
_entry.id   40e7e98d7f427300338f7bdb92cab4cb
#
_cell.length_a   1.000
_cell.length_b   1.000
_cell.length_c   1.000
_cell.angle_alpha   90.00
_cell.angle_beta   90.00
_cell.angle_gamma   90.00
#
_symmetry.space_group_name_H-M   'P 1'
#
loop_
_entity.id
_entity.type
_entity.pdbx_description
1 polymer ?
#
loop_
_entity_poly.entity_id
_entity_poly.type
_entity_poly.pdbx_seq_one_letter_code
_entity_poly.pdbx_strand_id
1 'polypeptide(L)'
;MGLYTSITRDWLESRFSKRSSGGVYLAHMPVYGVGEDGCEDNHLGRLARVFQILRQLDSLDFESLLDVGGAEGYLPWLASTFYGAEVVSTDLSHEACQRAGELFGVSAAAVDCHRLPFGDDSFDVVVCSEVIEHVEHPVETMLELQRVARTAVLLTTEEVHFDREWIDGYLFRRPGWPHMERNLFHPDDLAACFPGAMLLPQCDERPDRAAPSHAQARAWLLANTSAARPAPEHIGIVVVDVQRPDARRPRRHDDAALLDRLLEAKIGKGAPPSSPPSLDRLVPRLRDPDTGAEVLIAGDAVGTSGAKPYPVRAGVVDFVRLDRQAPSRGELAELLRQHHPGRVDDLLELRDRLHLPDRWSQDVFDLRQVGDRRGFWPNDQLQPRDGGEGFSWHATGDDPWVVTPCLQRPIREVHIELRVHAADSSTTEGTGQLFWKGAADESFDEPRSVRFAVPNDGQLHTHRIVLADHPLLPDEVQWMRIDPIDGVSDVDLVSLRLL
;
A
#
# COMPACT_ATOMS: atom_id res chain seq x y z
N MET A 1 -6.76 -11.32 -7.64
CA MET A 1 -6.23 -10.64 -6.44
C MET A 1 -5.16 -11.53 -5.85
N GLY A 2 -4.04 -10.97 -5.51
CA GLY A 2 -2.91 -11.76 -5.04
C GLY A 2 -2.99 -12.04 -3.54
N LEU A 3 -2.08 -12.86 -3.10
CA LEU A 3 -1.84 -13.19 -1.71
C LEU A 3 -1.62 -11.94 -0.85
N TYR A 4 -0.92 -10.95 -1.37
CA TYR A 4 -0.63 -9.71 -0.67
C TYR A 4 -1.89 -8.94 -0.28
N THR A 5 -2.90 -8.88 -1.14
CA THR A 5 -4.18 -8.22 -0.82
C THR A 5 -4.87 -8.92 0.36
N SER A 6 -4.81 -10.26 0.42
CA SER A 6 -5.34 -11.02 1.57
C SER A 6 -4.60 -10.68 2.87
N ILE A 7 -3.26 -10.74 2.84
CA ILE A 7 -2.42 -10.43 4.01
C ILE A 7 -2.62 -8.98 4.46
N THR A 8 -2.68 -8.05 3.53
CA THR A 8 -2.94 -6.63 3.82
C THR A 8 -4.31 -6.45 4.45
N ARG A 9 -5.34 -7.13 3.93
CA ARG A 9 -6.68 -7.07 4.50
C ARG A 9 -6.70 -7.55 5.95
N ASP A 10 -6.12 -8.71 6.24
CA ASP A 10 -6.10 -9.29 7.59
C ASP A 10 -5.38 -8.35 8.58
N TRP A 11 -4.29 -7.72 8.14
CA TRP A 11 -3.59 -6.73 8.94
C TRP A 11 -4.46 -5.49 9.22
N LEU A 12 -5.15 -4.95 8.20
CA LEU A 12 -6.05 -3.81 8.34
C LEU A 12 -7.24 -4.12 9.25
N GLU A 13 -7.86 -5.30 9.12
CA GLU A 13 -8.94 -5.74 10.01
C GLU A 13 -8.48 -5.75 11.48
N SER A 14 -7.29 -6.29 11.73
CA SER A 14 -6.66 -6.26 13.06
C SER A 14 -6.39 -4.84 13.52
N ARG A 15 -5.90 -3.96 12.64
CA ARG A 15 -5.58 -2.56 12.96
C ARG A 15 -6.81 -1.77 13.36
N PHE A 16 -7.89 -1.84 12.58
CA PHE A 16 -9.12 -1.07 12.81
C PHE A 16 -10.02 -1.66 13.91
N SER A 17 -9.72 -2.85 14.42
CA SER A 17 -10.38 -3.40 15.62
C SER A 17 -9.75 -2.98 16.93
N LYS A 18 -8.56 -2.37 16.94
CA LYS A 18 -7.79 -2.05 18.16
C LYS A 18 -8.49 -1.04 19.06
N ARG A 19 -8.43 -1.31 20.37
CA ARG A 19 -8.92 -0.44 21.44
C ARG A 19 -7.87 -0.31 22.53
N SER A 20 -7.91 0.80 23.26
CA SER A 20 -7.11 1.00 24.48
C SER A 20 -7.57 0.06 25.59
N SER A 21 -6.79 -0.05 26.67
CA SER A 21 -7.18 -0.78 27.88
C SER A 21 -8.48 -0.24 28.51
N GLY A 22 -8.82 1.01 28.27
CA GLY A 22 -10.08 1.64 28.69
C GLY A 22 -11.24 1.44 27.71
N GLY A 23 -11.06 0.63 26.64
CA GLY A 23 -12.11 0.32 25.65
C GLY A 23 -12.31 1.41 24.57
N VAL A 24 -11.53 2.50 24.59
CA VAL A 24 -11.58 3.56 23.57
C VAL A 24 -10.94 3.07 22.28
N TYR A 25 -11.59 3.31 21.15
CA TYR A 25 -11.05 2.97 19.83
C TYR A 25 -9.73 3.72 19.57
N LEU A 26 -8.72 2.99 19.10
CA LEU A 26 -7.42 3.56 18.72
C LEU A 26 -7.48 4.03 17.27
N ALA A 27 -7.88 5.27 17.08
CA ALA A 27 -8.11 5.84 15.77
C ALA A 27 -6.82 5.99 14.95
N HIS A 28 -6.92 5.73 13.66
CA HIS A 28 -5.85 5.99 12.70
C HIS A 28 -5.74 7.50 12.40
N MET A 29 -6.86 8.18 12.22
CA MET A 29 -6.92 9.62 12.00
C MET A 29 -7.19 10.38 13.32
N PRO A 30 -6.91 11.70 13.40
CA PRO A 30 -7.08 12.49 14.61
C PRO A 30 -8.56 12.81 14.94
N VAL A 31 -9.40 11.77 14.96
CA VAL A 31 -10.85 11.89 15.11
C VAL A 31 -11.29 12.51 16.44
N TYR A 32 -10.47 12.36 17.48
CA TYR A 32 -10.71 12.96 18.82
C TYR A 32 -10.02 14.32 19.02
N GLY A 33 -9.26 14.77 18.02
CA GLY A 33 -8.40 15.95 18.07
C GLY A 33 -6.92 15.62 18.24
N VAL A 34 -6.06 16.58 17.93
CA VAL A 34 -4.60 16.43 18.02
C VAL A 34 -4.18 16.37 19.49
N GLY A 35 -3.29 15.44 19.81
CA GLY A 35 -2.73 15.28 21.17
C GLY A 35 -3.66 14.61 22.17
N GLU A 36 -4.78 14.07 21.73
CA GLU A 36 -5.72 13.36 22.58
C GLU A 36 -5.34 11.88 22.74
N ASP A 37 -5.51 11.31 23.96
CA ASP A 37 -5.32 9.88 24.20
C ASP A 37 -6.23 9.03 23.30
N GLY A 38 -5.73 7.88 22.84
CA GLY A 38 -6.42 7.00 21.92
C GLY A 38 -6.09 7.27 20.45
N CYS A 39 -5.12 8.14 20.21
CA CYS A 39 -4.60 8.47 18.89
C CYS A 39 -3.17 7.95 18.72
N GLU A 40 -2.77 7.69 17.48
CA GLU A 40 -1.39 7.34 17.13
C GLU A 40 -0.47 8.58 17.08
N ASP A 41 0.85 8.36 17.21
CA ASP A 41 1.84 9.43 17.34
C ASP A 41 1.97 10.37 16.11
N ASN A 42 1.45 9.98 14.93
CA ASN A 42 1.63 10.74 13.69
C ASN A 42 0.41 11.57 13.26
N HIS A 43 -0.45 11.95 14.16
CA HIS A 43 -1.70 12.65 13.82
C HIS A 43 -1.52 14.04 13.22
N LEU A 44 -0.45 14.75 13.58
CA LEU A 44 -0.23 16.08 13.05
C LEU A 44 0.20 16.04 11.56
N GLY A 45 1.04 15.07 11.18
CA GLY A 45 1.38 14.83 9.77
C GLY A 45 0.16 14.45 8.93
N ARG A 46 -0.67 13.54 9.45
CA ARG A 46 -1.94 13.15 8.80
C ARG A 46 -2.90 14.34 8.67
N LEU A 47 -2.95 15.23 9.67
CA LEU A 47 -3.76 16.44 9.59
C LEU A 47 -3.23 17.43 8.54
N ALA A 48 -1.91 17.53 8.38
CA ALA A 48 -1.30 18.36 7.34
C ALA A 48 -1.72 17.89 5.94
N ARG A 49 -1.71 16.59 5.70
CA ARG A 49 -2.18 15.97 4.46
C ARG A 49 -3.66 16.22 4.21
N VAL A 50 -4.50 15.95 5.21
CA VAL A 50 -5.94 16.26 5.14
C VAL A 50 -6.18 17.73 4.83
N PHE A 51 -5.44 18.64 5.48
CA PHE A 51 -5.54 20.07 5.21
C PHE A 51 -5.19 20.43 3.75
N GLN A 52 -4.14 19.81 3.19
CA GLN A 52 -3.77 20.02 1.78
C GLN A 52 -4.87 19.51 0.83
N ILE A 53 -5.49 18.36 1.12
CA ILE A 53 -6.63 17.85 0.35
C ILE A 53 -7.83 18.82 0.46
N LEU A 54 -8.18 19.24 1.66
CA LEU A 54 -9.29 20.20 1.87
C LEU A 54 -9.06 21.52 1.14
N ARG A 55 -7.82 22.00 1.06
CA ARG A 55 -7.47 23.21 0.26
C ARG A 55 -7.79 23.03 -1.22
N GLN A 56 -7.62 21.84 -1.78
CA GLN A 56 -8.00 21.55 -3.17
C GLN A 56 -9.51 21.46 -3.30
N LEU A 57 -10.18 20.73 -2.42
CA LEU A 57 -11.63 20.62 -2.38
C LEU A 57 -12.31 22.01 -2.24
N ASP A 58 -11.71 22.90 -1.46
CA ASP A 58 -12.21 24.27 -1.25
C ASP A 58 -12.28 25.12 -2.54
N SER A 59 -11.52 24.72 -3.56
CA SER A 59 -11.47 25.35 -4.88
C SER A 59 -12.24 24.60 -5.97
N LEU A 60 -13.03 23.59 -5.60
CA LEU A 60 -13.80 22.78 -6.56
C LEU A 60 -15.30 22.95 -6.33
N ASP A 61 -16.05 22.81 -7.43
CA ASP A 61 -17.50 22.66 -7.41
C ASP A 61 -17.86 21.18 -7.46
N PHE A 62 -18.44 20.66 -6.38
CA PHE A 62 -18.83 19.28 -6.28
C PHE A 62 -19.99 19.09 -5.31
N GLU A 63 -20.82 18.08 -5.57
CA GLU A 63 -21.94 17.66 -4.74
C GLU A 63 -21.73 16.25 -4.17
N SER A 64 -20.83 15.47 -4.76
CA SER A 64 -20.55 14.09 -4.34
C SER A 64 -19.07 13.80 -4.29
N LEU A 65 -18.66 13.00 -3.28
CA LEU A 65 -17.26 12.60 -3.07
C LEU A 65 -17.18 11.12 -2.68
N LEU A 66 -16.27 10.40 -3.34
CA LEU A 66 -15.83 9.07 -2.97
C LEU A 66 -14.43 9.16 -2.34
N ASP A 67 -14.25 8.53 -1.19
CA ASP A 67 -12.93 8.34 -0.57
C ASP A 67 -12.53 6.87 -0.68
N VAL A 68 -11.41 6.60 -1.36
CA VAL A 68 -10.88 5.25 -1.63
C VAL A 68 -9.68 4.99 -0.71
N GLY A 69 -9.80 3.98 0.16
CA GLY A 69 -8.88 3.77 1.27
C GLY A 69 -9.10 4.76 2.41
N GLY A 70 -10.38 5.09 2.67
CA GLY A 70 -10.78 6.16 3.58
C GLY A 70 -10.64 5.82 5.08
N ALA A 71 -10.03 4.68 5.42
CA ALA A 71 -9.89 4.21 6.80
C ALA A 71 -11.22 4.31 7.57
N GLU A 72 -11.23 4.92 8.75
CA GLU A 72 -12.44 5.14 9.54
C GLU A 72 -13.35 6.29 9.07
N GLY A 73 -13.17 6.81 7.84
CA GLY A 73 -14.08 7.77 7.22
C GLY A 73 -13.96 9.23 7.67
N TYR A 74 -12.81 9.62 8.23
CA TYR A 74 -12.60 10.99 8.73
C TYR A 74 -12.65 12.06 7.64
N LEU A 75 -11.96 11.83 6.51
CA LEU A 75 -11.93 12.80 5.39
C LEU A 75 -13.30 12.97 4.72
N PRO A 76 -14.05 11.92 4.34
CA PRO A 76 -15.39 12.11 3.78
C PRO A 76 -16.36 12.77 4.76
N TRP A 77 -16.26 12.49 6.07
CA TRP A 77 -17.04 13.21 7.07
C TRP A 77 -16.72 14.72 7.09
N LEU A 78 -15.44 15.09 6.98
CA LEU A 78 -15.04 16.51 6.87
C LEU A 78 -15.62 17.13 5.59
N ALA A 79 -15.54 16.44 4.45
CA ALA A 79 -16.09 16.93 3.19
C ALA A 79 -17.61 17.16 3.27
N SER A 80 -18.34 16.22 3.89
CA SER A 80 -19.78 16.39 4.13
C SER A 80 -20.06 17.57 5.07
N THR A 81 -19.29 17.69 6.16
CA THR A 81 -19.47 18.75 7.17
C THR A 81 -19.12 20.15 6.64
N PHE A 82 -18.09 20.26 5.81
CA PHE A 82 -17.57 21.55 5.35
C PHE A 82 -18.26 22.04 4.09
N TYR A 83 -18.65 21.13 3.20
CA TYR A 83 -19.15 21.46 1.86
C TYR A 83 -20.59 20.99 1.62
N GLY A 84 -21.16 20.19 2.54
CA GLY A 84 -22.53 19.62 2.37
C GLY A 84 -22.59 18.53 1.31
N ALA A 85 -21.45 17.97 0.90
CA ALA A 85 -21.38 16.95 -0.13
C ALA A 85 -21.98 15.61 0.35
N GLU A 86 -22.57 14.87 -0.58
CA GLU A 86 -22.89 13.46 -0.39
C GLU A 86 -21.60 12.64 -0.46
N VAL A 87 -21.32 11.86 0.56
CA VAL A 87 -20.02 11.19 0.70
C VAL A 87 -20.17 9.67 0.85
N VAL A 88 -19.21 8.95 0.27
CA VAL A 88 -19.04 7.51 0.46
C VAL A 88 -17.60 7.24 0.80
N SER A 89 -17.36 6.40 1.81
CA SER A 89 -16.02 5.89 2.17
C SER A 89 -15.88 4.46 1.68
N THR A 90 -14.71 4.12 1.19
CA THR A 90 -14.37 2.72 0.86
C THR A 90 -13.01 2.37 1.41
N ASP A 91 -12.85 1.12 1.82
CA ASP A 91 -11.58 0.58 2.32
C ASP A 91 -11.51 -0.91 1.99
N LEU A 92 -10.33 -1.50 2.00
CA LEU A 92 -10.16 -2.94 1.88
C LEU A 92 -10.69 -3.66 3.14
N SER A 93 -10.57 -3.02 4.31
CA SER A 93 -11.03 -3.52 5.59
C SER A 93 -12.51 -3.26 5.82
N HIS A 94 -13.22 -4.32 6.15
CA HIS A 94 -14.62 -4.23 6.60
C HIS A 94 -14.73 -3.47 7.94
N GLU A 95 -13.78 -3.71 8.87
CA GLU A 95 -13.74 -3.01 10.16
C GLU A 95 -13.58 -1.50 9.99
N ALA A 96 -12.70 -1.04 9.07
CA ALA A 96 -12.57 0.39 8.75
C ALA A 96 -13.90 0.98 8.27
N CYS A 97 -14.57 0.32 7.34
CA CYS A 97 -15.88 0.74 6.84
C CYS A 97 -16.96 0.77 7.92
N GLN A 98 -16.95 -0.20 8.84
CA GLN A 98 -17.85 -0.20 9.99
C GLN A 98 -17.58 1.00 10.91
N ARG A 99 -16.30 1.33 11.15
CA ARG A 99 -15.94 2.52 11.95
C ARG A 99 -16.42 3.82 11.30
N ALA A 100 -16.35 3.94 9.97
CA ALA A 100 -16.86 5.12 9.26
C ALA A 100 -18.37 5.35 9.55
N GLY A 101 -19.16 4.27 9.55
CA GLY A 101 -20.56 4.33 9.94
C GLY A 101 -20.77 4.67 11.42
N GLU A 102 -20.07 3.97 12.33
CA GLU A 102 -20.21 4.13 13.78
C GLU A 102 -19.76 5.50 14.29
N LEU A 103 -18.63 6.02 13.78
CA LEU A 103 -18.05 7.27 14.26
C LEU A 103 -18.74 8.49 13.64
N PHE A 104 -19.07 8.42 12.36
CA PHE A 104 -19.45 9.60 11.58
C PHE A 104 -20.79 9.51 10.86
N GLY A 105 -21.44 8.34 10.84
CA GLY A 105 -22.64 8.14 10.04
C GLY A 105 -22.36 8.23 8.53
N VAL A 106 -21.16 7.93 8.08
CA VAL A 106 -20.76 7.92 6.67
C VAL A 106 -21.14 6.58 6.04
N SER A 107 -21.74 6.61 4.83
CA SER A 107 -21.97 5.41 4.04
C SER A 107 -20.64 4.79 3.62
N ALA A 108 -20.48 3.48 3.83
CA ALA A 108 -19.22 2.82 3.50
C ALA A 108 -19.42 1.42 2.90
N ALA A 109 -18.44 0.97 2.11
CA ALA A 109 -18.39 -0.37 1.55
C ALA A 109 -16.93 -0.90 1.57
N ALA A 110 -16.77 -2.19 1.91
CA ALA A 110 -15.48 -2.86 1.78
C ALA A 110 -15.24 -3.21 0.31
N VAL A 111 -14.16 -2.69 -0.26
CA VAL A 111 -13.87 -2.81 -1.69
C VAL A 111 -12.39 -3.09 -1.95
N ASP A 112 -12.13 -3.66 -3.11
CA ASP A 112 -10.83 -3.67 -3.74
C ASP A 112 -10.73 -2.48 -4.71
N CYS A 113 -9.77 -1.59 -4.46
CA CYS A 113 -9.59 -0.37 -5.25
C CYS A 113 -9.16 -0.61 -6.71
N HIS A 114 -8.69 -1.82 -7.05
CA HIS A 114 -8.41 -2.19 -8.43
C HIS A 114 -9.67 -2.32 -9.29
N ARG A 115 -10.84 -2.43 -8.64
CA ARG A 115 -12.14 -2.58 -9.32
C ARG A 115 -13.26 -2.08 -8.42
N LEU A 116 -13.54 -0.80 -8.54
CA LEU A 116 -14.54 -0.13 -7.71
C LEU A 116 -15.96 -0.51 -8.15
N PRO A 117 -16.87 -0.81 -7.20
CA PRO A 117 -18.24 -1.20 -7.50
C PRO A 117 -19.14 0.00 -7.80
N PHE A 118 -18.66 0.89 -8.67
CA PHE A 118 -19.37 2.11 -9.08
C PHE A 118 -19.32 2.26 -10.60
N GLY A 119 -20.34 2.91 -11.17
CA GLY A 119 -20.35 3.25 -12.60
C GLY A 119 -19.35 4.35 -12.96
N ASP A 120 -19.13 4.53 -14.25
CA ASP A 120 -18.33 5.64 -14.77
C ASP A 120 -18.97 6.96 -14.33
N ASP A 121 -18.13 7.98 -14.06
CA ASP A 121 -18.57 9.33 -13.70
C ASP A 121 -19.57 9.40 -12.53
N SER A 122 -19.54 8.43 -11.60
CA SER A 122 -20.56 8.32 -10.53
C SER A 122 -20.33 9.27 -9.36
N PHE A 123 -19.14 9.86 -9.22
CA PHE A 123 -18.85 10.86 -8.20
C PHE A 123 -18.19 12.09 -8.83
N ASP A 124 -18.48 13.27 -8.29
CA ASP A 124 -17.82 14.51 -8.77
C ASP A 124 -16.34 14.47 -8.44
N VAL A 125 -15.99 14.13 -7.21
CA VAL A 125 -14.62 14.04 -6.75
C VAL A 125 -14.32 12.66 -6.19
N VAL A 126 -13.18 12.10 -6.59
CA VAL A 126 -12.61 10.89 -5.99
C VAL A 126 -11.33 11.26 -5.27
N VAL A 127 -11.23 10.89 -4.00
CA VAL A 127 -10.01 11.03 -3.21
C VAL A 127 -9.42 9.66 -2.96
N CYS A 128 -8.09 9.56 -3.03
CA CYS A 128 -7.33 8.36 -2.70
C CYS A 128 -6.04 8.82 -2.01
N SER A 129 -5.97 8.62 -0.69
CA SER A 129 -4.90 9.20 0.12
C SER A 129 -4.07 8.13 0.79
N GLU A 130 -2.77 8.02 0.43
CA GLU A 130 -1.82 7.03 0.96
C GLU A 130 -2.31 5.59 0.79
N VAL A 131 -2.62 5.23 -0.44
CA VAL A 131 -3.14 3.89 -0.80
C VAL A 131 -2.34 3.28 -1.93
N ILE A 132 -2.02 4.06 -2.99
CA ILE A 132 -1.42 3.51 -4.21
C ILE A 132 -0.03 2.90 -3.99
N GLU A 133 0.68 3.33 -2.97
CA GLU A 133 1.96 2.77 -2.55
C GLU A 133 1.82 1.34 -1.99
N HIS A 134 0.65 0.97 -1.50
CA HIS A 134 0.39 -0.33 -0.87
C HIS A 134 -0.24 -1.36 -1.80
N VAL A 135 -0.78 -0.96 -2.95
CA VAL A 135 -1.56 -1.85 -3.82
C VAL A 135 -0.69 -2.69 -4.76
N GLU A 136 -1.19 -3.83 -5.20
CA GLU A 136 -0.47 -4.73 -6.11
C GLU A 136 -0.36 -4.16 -7.54
N HIS A 137 -1.38 -3.44 -7.99
CA HIS A 137 -1.51 -2.93 -9.34
C HIS A 137 -1.87 -1.45 -9.34
N PRO A 138 -0.91 -0.55 -9.05
CA PRO A 138 -1.19 0.87 -8.89
C PRO A 138 -1.69 1.55 -10.17
N VAL A 139 -1.29 1.09 -11.36
CA VAL A 139 -1.77 1.65 -12.63
C VAL A 139 -3.26 1.38 -12.78
N GLU A 140 -3.69 0.14 -12.56
CA GLU A 140 -5.11 -0.26 -12.62
C GLU A 140 -5.93 0.54 -11.61
N THR A 141 -5.41 0.71 -10.38
CA THR A 141 -6.07 1.54 -9.36
C THR A 141 -6.23 2.98 -9.83
N MET A 142 -5.17 3.62 -10.32
CA MET A 142 -5.23 5.01 -10.80
C MET A 142 -6.23 5.19 -11.94
N LEU A 143 -6.33 4.21 -12.85
CA LEU A 143 -7.32 4.22 -13.93
C LEU A 143 -8.76 4.06 -13.41
N GLU A 144 -8.97 3.22 -12.39
CA GLU A 144 -10.29 3.08 -11.74
C GLU A 144 -10.72 4.36 -11.03
N LEU A 145 -9.80 5.07 -10.37
CA LEU A 145 -10.11 6.37 -9.78
C LEU A 145 -10.60 7.37 -10.85
N GLN A 146 -9.92 7.42 -12.00
CA GLN A 146 -10.31 8.29 -13.11
C GLN A 146 -11.65 7.89 -13.73
N ARG A 147 -11.92 6.58 -13.87
CA ARG A 147 -13.17 6.06 -14.43
C ARG A 147 -14.38 6.50 -13.59
N VAL A 148 -14.25 6.45 -12.29
CA VAL A 148 -15.35 6.74 -11.35
C VAL A 148 -15.52 8.24 -11.11
N ALA A 149 -14.46 9.03 -11.31
CA ALA A 149 -14.47 10.48 -11.14
C ALA A 149 -15.08 11.18 -12.36
N ARG A 150 -16.02 12.11 -12.12
CA ARG A 150 -16.63 12.96 -13.14
C ARG A 150 -15.89 14.29 -13.32
N THR A 151 -15.33 14.81 -12.23
CA THR A 151 -14.81 16.17 -12.18
C THR A 151 -13.33 16.23 -11.82
N ALA A 152 -12.94 15.52 -10.74
CA ALA A 152 -11.55 15.54 -10.30
C ALA A 152 -11.16 14.27 -9.52
N VAL A 153 -9.88 13.91 -9.63
CA VAL A 153 -9.18 12.98 -8.74
C VAL A 153 -8.19 13.75 -7.90
N LEU A 154 -8.22 13.55 -6.60
CA LEU A 154 -7.21 14.01 -5.64
C LEU A 154 -6.52 12.77 -5.05
N LEU A 155 -5.23 12.60 -5.34
CA LEU A 155 -4.46 11.46 -4.88
C LEU A 155 -3.25 11.95 -4.11
N THR A 156 -2.94 11.28 -2.99
CA THR A 156 -1.69 11.53 -2.26
C THR A 156 -0.89 10.26 -2.10
N THR A 157 0.44 10.39 -2.08
CA THR A 157 1.37 9.32 -1.73
C THR A 157 2.66 9.93 -1.16
N GLU A 158 3.21 9.34 -0.11
CA GLU A 158 4.51 9.74 0.47
C GLU A 158 5.69 9.11 -0.29
N GLU A 159 5.44 8.19 -1.20
CA GLU A 159 6.45 7.33 -1.83
C GLU A 159 6.84 7.83 -3.24
N VAL A 160 7.39 9.05 -3.31
CA VAL A 160 7.88 9.63 -4.56
C VAL A 160 9.35 10.00 -4.46
N HIS A 161 10.13 9.59 -5.45
CA HIS A 161 11.54 9.89 -5.56
C HIS A 161 11.88 10.42 -6.96
N PHE A 162 12.84 11.35 -7.06
CA PHE A 162 13.20 12.00 -8.33
C PHE A 162 14.30 11.29 -9.10
N ASP A 163 14.97 10.30 -8.49
CA ASP A 163 15.98 9.48 -9.12
C ASP A 163 15.40 8.11 -9.48
N ARG A 164 15.24 7.89 -10.78
CA ARG A 164 14.65 6.63 -11.29
C ARG A 164 15.58 5.42 -11.08
N GLU A 165 16.88 5.60 -11.18
CA GLU A 165 17.84 4.52 -10.95
C GLU A 165 17.79 4.08 -9.48
N TRP A 166 17.66 5.04 -8.56
CA TRP A 166 17.47 4.75 -7.15
C TRP A 166 16.13 3.99 -6.90
N ILE A 167 15.02 4.44 -7.53
CA ILE A 167 13.72 3.76 -7.46
C ILE A 167 13.84 2.30 -7.88
N ASP A 168 14.41 2.05 -9.05
CA ASP A 168 14.54 0.70 -9.59
C ASP A 168 15.39 -0.18 -8.66
N GLY A 169 16.50 0.33 -8.15
CA GLY A 169 17.32 -0.35 -7.16
C GLY A 169 16.58 -0.63 -5.85
N TYR A 170 15.72 0.28 -5.41
CA TYR A 170 14.93 0.12 -4.19
C TYR A 170 13.81 -0.92 -4.35
N LEU A 171 13.11 -0.93 -5.49
CA LEU A 171 12.06 -1.91 -5.78
C LEU A 171 12.57 -3.36 -5.74
N PHE A 172 13.86 -3.59 -6.02
CA PHE A 172 14.48 -4.92 -5.89
C PHE A 172 14.70 -5.37 -4.44
N ARG A 173 14.67 -4.45 -3.48
CA ARG A 173 15.01 -4.69 -2.07
C ARG A 173 13.80 -4.78 -1.15
N ARG A 174 12.58 -4.53 -1.65
CA ARG A 174 11.39 -4.49 -0.79
C ARG A 174 10.91 -5.88 -0.41
N PRO A 175 10.74 -6.18 0.90
CA PRO A 175 10.12 -7.40 1.36
C PRO A 175 8.59 -7.34 1.19
N GLY A 176 7.93 -8.48 1.11
CA GLY A 176 6.46 -8.57 1.09
C GLY A 176 5.86 -8.54 2.50
N TRP A 177 5.85 -7.38 3.15
CA TRP A 177 5.20 -7.22 4.46
C TRP A 177 3.68 -7.04 4.32
N PRO A 178 2.89 -7.36 5.36
CA PRO A 178 1.51 -6.97 5.41
C PRO A 178 1.32 -5.50 5.29
N HIS A 179 0.82 -4.71 4.77
CA HIS A 179 0.68 -3.24 4.75
C HIS A 179 2.00 -2.50 4.62
N MET A 180 2.72 -2.81 3.56
CA MET A 180 3.99 -2.17 3.24
C MET A 180 3.83 -1.26 2.02
N GLU A 181 4.66 -0.22 1.96
CA GLU A 181 4.83 0.62 0.78
C GLU A 181 5.57 -0.20 -0.30
N ARG A 182 4.83 -0.75 -1.26
CA ARG A 182 5.38 -1.60 -2.33
C ARG A 182 5.83 -0.82 -3.52
N ASN A 183 5.11 0.26 -3.80
CA ASN A 183 5.32 1.06 -4.99
C ASN A 183 6.05 2.34 -4.60
N LEU A 184 7.08 2.64 -5.37
CA LEU A 184 7.80 3.87 -5.32
C LEU A 184 7.67 4.55 -6.67
N PHE A 185 7.25 5.78 -6.69
CA PHE A 185 6.89 6.48 -7.92
C PHE A 185 7.93 7.53 -8.27
N HIS A 186 8.24 7.65 -9.54
CA HIS A 186 8.80 8.87 -10.09
C HIS A 186 7.64 9.84 -10.44
N PRO A 187 7.82 11.16 -10.37
CA PRO A 187 6.77 12.11 -10.80
C PRO A 187 6.20 11.84 -12.19
N ASP A 188 7.04 11.38 -13.13
CA ASP A 188 6.60 11.03 -14.49
C ASP A 188 5.64 9.85 -14.52
N ASP A 189 5.68 8.95 -13.54
CA ASP A 189 4.77 7.81 -13.45
C ASP A 189 3.36 8.27 -13.12
N LEU A 190 3.27 9.22 -12.19
CA LEU A 190 2.02 9.86 -11.82
C LEU A 190 1.49 10.72 -12.99
N ALA A 191 2.38 11.46 -13.66
CA ALA A 191 2.02 12.25 -14.85
C ALA A 191 1.59 11.36 -16.02
N ALA A 192 2.16 10.15 -16.17
CA ALA A 192 1.74 9.20 -17.19
C ALA A 192 0.31 8.70 -16.95
N CYS A 193 -0.08 8.47 -15.69
CA CYS A 193 -1.45 8.12 -15.33
C CYS A 193 -2.40 9.32 -15.37
N PHE A 194 -1.95 10.50 -14.93
CA PHE A 194 -2.74 11.73 -14.82
C PHE A 194 -2.17 12.85 -15.68
N PRO A 195 -2.31 12.80 -17.02
CA PRO A 195 -1.73 13.80 -17.91
C PRO A 195 -2.39 15.16 -17.71
N GLY A 196 -1.56 16.16 -17.41
CA GLY A 196 -2.03 17.52 -17.14
C GLY A 196 -2.42 17.78 -15.69
N ALA A 197 -2.30 16.79 -14.79
CA ALA A 197 -2.48 17.01 -13.37
C ALA A 197 -1.43 17.97 -12.79
N MET A 198 -1.79 18.68 -11.75
CA MET A 198 -0.82 19.41 -10.92
C MET A 198 -0.23 18.44 -9.90
N LEU A 199 1.09 18.41 -9.79
CA LEU A 199 1.82 17.72 -8.77
C LEU A 199 2.28 18.74 -7.72
N LEU A 200 1.75 18.66 -6.51
CA LEU A 200 2.04 19.58 -5.43
C LEU A 200 2.82 18.85 -4.33
N PRO A 201 3.89 19.45 -3.76
CA PRO A 201 4.61 18.86 -2.65
C PRO A 201 3.68 18.64 -1.44
N GLN A 202 3.77 17.48 -0.83
CA GLN A 202 3.14 17.18 0.44
C GLN A 202 4.04 17.63 1.60
N CYS A 203 3.45 17.87 2.76
CA CYS A 203 4.22 18.15 3.96
C CYS A 203 4.80 16.87 4.56
N ASP A 204 6.11 16.69 4.46
CA ASP A 204 6.84 15.53 4.96
C ASP A 204 7.46 15.72 6.35
N GLU A 205 7.40 16.93 6.91
CA GLU A 205 7.97 17.14 8.22
C GLU A 205 7.15 16.41 9.29
N ARG A 206 7.79 15.45 9.95
CA ARG A 206 7.25 14.82 11.17
C ARG A 206 7.58 15.70 12.35
N PRO A 207 6.57 16.27 13.02
CA PRO A 207 6.84 17.04 14.25
C PRO A 207 7.42 16.11 15.32
N ASP A 208 8.30 16.66 16.18
CA ASP A 208 8.75 15.97 17.36
C ASP A 208 7.55 15.43 18.18
N ARG A 209 7.72 14.23 18.72
CA ARG A 209 6.68 13.36 19.34
C ARG A 209 5.88 13.96 20.50
N ALA A 210 6.11 15.21 20.89
CA ALA A 210 5.31 15.87 21.91
C ALA A 210 3.94 16.25 21.36
N ALA A 211 2.87 15.78 21.99
CA ALA A 211 1.50 16.15 21.65
C ALA A 211 1.36 17.70 21.70
N PRO A 212 1.23 18.39 20.56
CA PRO A 212 1.22 19.85 20.57
C PRO A 212 -0.11 20.34 21.14
N SER A 213 -0.07 21.48 21.83
CA SER A 213 -1.30 22.20 22.12
C SER A 213 -1.99 22.59 20.80
N HIS A 214 -3.30 22.85 20.81
CA HIS A 214 -4.05 23.32 19.66
C HIS A 214 -3.37 24.52 18.94
N ALA A 215 -2.86 25.49 19.72
CA ALA A 215 -2.15 26.66 19.17
C ALA A 215 -0.83 26.27 18.48
N GLN A 216 -0.07 25.33 19.05
CA GLN A 216 1.16 24.82 18.46
C GLN A 216 0.89 24.02 17.18
N ALA A 217 -0.14 23.16 17.20
CA ALA A 217 -0.58 22.41 16.00
C ALA A 217 -0.97 23.37 14.88
N ARG A 218 -1.76 24.41 15.18
CA ARG A 218 -2.15 25.44 14.23
C ARG A 218 -0.94 26.17 13.63
N ALA A 219 -0.03 26.63 14.48
CA ALA A 219 1.16 27.36 14.01
C ALA A 219 2.04 26.48 13.13
N TRP A 220 2.25 25.22 13.52
CA TRP A 220 3.03 24.26 12.75
C TRP A 220 2.39 23.96 11.38
N LEU A 221 1.09 23.67 11.33
CA LEU A 221 0.37 23.38 10.11
C LEU A 221 0.43 24.58 9.13
N LEU A 222 0.22 25.80 9.57
CA LEU A 222 0.34 26.98 8.73
C LEU A 222 1.76 27.16 8.18
N ALA A 223 2.79 26.90 8.99
CA ALA A 223 4.18 27.06 8.58
C ALA A 223 4.62 25.99 7.54
N ASN A 224 4.10 24.75 7.68
CA ASN A 224 4.58 23.61 6.91
C ASN A 224 3.71 23.23 5.72
N THR A 225 2.48 23.72 5.64
CA THR A 225 1.57 23.46 4.52
C THR A 225 1.43 24.65 3.57
N SER A 226 1.99 25.82 3.90
CA SER A 226 1.97 27.01 3.06
C SER A 226 3.22 27.08 2.19
N ALA A 227 3.06 27.01 0.88
CA ALA A 227 4.00 27.37 -0.18
C ALA A 227 5.20 26.45 -0.48
N ALA A 228 5.64 26.56 -1.74
CA ALA A 228 6.74 25.90 -2.40
C ALA A 228 8.04 25.91 -1.59
N ARG A 229 8.32 24.82 -0.86
CA ARG A 229 9.68 24.49 -0.43
C ARG A 229 10.42 23.82 -1.60
N PRO A 230 11.74 24.01 -1.74
CA PRO A 230 12.50 23.19 -2.66
C PRO A 230 12.31 21.71 -2.26
N ALA A 231 11.91 20.90 -3.21
CA ALA A 231 11.65 19.49 -2.98
C ALA A 231 12.93 18.78 -2.52
N PRO A 232 12.93 18.05 -1.40
CA PRO A 232 13.96 17.08 -1.09
C PRO A 232 13.99 15.97 -2.17
N GLU A 233 15.02 15.13 -2.17
CA GLU A 233 15.15 14.03 -3.14
C GLU A 233 14.01 13.00 -3.04
N HIS A 234 13.37 12.88 -1.87
CA HIS A 234 12.20 12.06 -1.60
C HIS A 234 11.12 12.93 -0.95
N ILE A 235 9.93 12.96 -1.52
CA ILE A 235 8.80 13.75 -1.02
C ILE A 235 7.47 13.03 -1.22
N GLY A 236 6.50 13.38 -0.37
CA GLY A 236 5.11 13.12 -0.68
C GLY A 236 4.56 14.10 -1.73
N ILE A 237 3.65 13.63 -2.55
CA ILE A 237 2.99 14.44 -3.59
C ILE A 237 1.47 14.36 -3.47
N VAL A 238 0.83 15.51 -3.69
CA VAL A 238 -0.61 15.62 -3.95
C VAL A 238 -0.81 15.77 -5.45
N VAL A 239 -1.40 14.77 -6.08
CA VAL A 239 -1.85 14.81 -7.49
C VAL A 239 -3.22 15.45 -7.53
N VAL A 240 -3.39 16.49 -8.32
CA VAL A 240 -4.67 17.20 -8.54
C VAL A 240 -5.02 17.12 -10.01
N ASP A 241 -5.75 16.07 -10.38
CA ASP A 241 -6.27 15.87 -11.74
C ASP A 241 -7.69 16.41 -11.84
N VAL A 242 -7.84 17.55 -12.49
CA VAL A 242 -9.15 18.20 -12.73
C VAL A 242 -9.57 17.92 -14.16
N GLN A 243 -10.42 16.93 -14.35
CA GLN A 243 -10.93 16.49 -15.65
C GLN A 243 -11.90 17.51 -16.27
N ARG A 244 -12.55 18.33 -15.44
CA ARG A 244 -13.44 19.40 -15.85
C ARG A 244 -12.94 20.75 -15.35
N PRO A 245 -12.20 21.51 -16.16
CA PRO A 245 -11.64 22.81 -15.76
C PRO A 245 -12.70 23.84 -15.32
N ASP A 246 -13.92 23.75 -15.83
CA ASP A 246 -15.07 24.58 -15.47
C ASP A 246 -15.58 24.36 -14.04
N ALA A 247 -15.16 23.24 -13.39
CA ALA A 247 -15.45 22.98 -11.98
C ALA A 247 -14.54 23.75 -11.01
N ARG A 248 -13.46 24.37 -11.49
CA ARG A 248 -12.62 25.22 -10.65
C ARG A 248 -13.32 26.52 -10.31
N ARG A 249 -13.23 26.91 -9.05
CA ARG A 249 -13.75 28.18 -8.51
C ARG A 249 -12.73 28.81 -7.56
N PRO A 250 -12.88 30.11 -7.24
CA PRO A 250 -12.14 30.70 -6.14
C PRO A 250 -12.38 29.94 -4.85
N ARG A 251 -11.35 29.80 -4.02
CA ARG A 251 -11.45 29.14 -2.72
C ARG A 251 -12.53 29.80 -1.84
N ARG A 252 -13.28 28.99 -1.12
CA ARG A 252 -14.35 29.44 -0.22
C ARG A 252 -13.81 30.02 1.09
N HIS A 253 -12.63 29.53 1.52
CA HIS A 253 -11.99 29.93 2.77
C HIS A 253 -10.52 30.29 2.52
N ASP A 254 -9.98 31.19 3.32
CA ASP A 254 -8.53 31.32 3.45
C ASP A 254 -7.93 30.17 4.27
N ASP A 255 -6.61 30.04 4.26
CA ASP A 255 -5.92 28.94 4.94
C ASP A 255 -6.16 28.94 6.45
N ALA A 256 -6.22 30.10 7.08
CA ALA A 256 -6.41 30.21 8.52
C ALA A 256 -7.82 29.75 8.91
N ALA A 257 -8.84 30.22 8.19
CA ALA A 257 -10.24 29.85 8.46
C ALA A 257 -10.50 28.37 8.20
N LEU A 258 -9.94 27.80 7.12
CA LEU A 258 -10.08 26.38 6.82
C LEU A 258 -9.39 25.51 7.87
N LEU A 259 -8.20 25.93 8.31
CA LEU A 259 -7.45 25.20 9.32
C LEU A 259 -8.12 25.27 10.70
N ASP A 260 -8.68 26.41 11.07
CA ASP A 260 -9.41 26.54 12.33
C ASP A 260 -10.64 25.61 12.35
N ARG A 261 -11.39 25.52 11.24
CA ARG A 261 -12.47 24.54 11.08
C ARG A 261 -11.99 23.10 11.22
N LEU A 262 -10.84 22.76 10.60
CA LEU A 262 -10.28 21.43 10.66
C LEU A 262 -9.87 21.03 12.09
N LEU A 263 -9.21 21.94 12.81
CA LEU A 263 -8.77 21.68 14.19
C LEU A 263 -9.92 21.59 15.19
N GLU A 264 -11.05 22.23 14.91
CA GLU A 264 -12.28 22.13 15.69
C GLU A 264 -13.09 20.88 15.37
N ALA A 265 -12.90 20.29 14.18
CA ALA A 265 -13.63 19.12 13.70
C ALA A 265 -13.16 17.84 14.41
N LYS A 266 -13.84 17.45 15.47
CA LYS A 266 -13.56 16.26 16.28
C LYS A 266 -14.83 15.67 16.86
N ILE A 267 -14.77 14.39 17.22
CA ILE A 267 -15.86 13.71 17.93
C ILE A 267 -15.47 13.54 19.41
N GLY A 268 -16.48 13.43 20.27
CA GLY A 268 -16.27 13.15 21.69
C GLY A 268 -15.82 11.69 21.92
N LYS A 269 -14.82 11.47 22.75
CA LYS A 269 -14.49 10.12 23.22
C LYS A 269 -15.71 9.53 23.94
N GLY A 270 -16.16 8.34 23.52
CA GLY A 270 -17.36 7.72 24.08
C GLY A 270 -18.69 8.33 23.62
N ALA A 271 -18.68 9.15 22.57
CA ALA A 271 -19.91 9.53 21.90
C ALA A 271 -20.69 8.26 21.50
N PRO A 272 -22.02 8.25 21.62
CA PRO A 272 -22.81 7.11 21.16
C PRO A 272 -22.58 6.90 19.67
N PRO A 273 -22.55 5.64 19.18
CA PRO A 273 -22.39 5.37 17.77
C PRO A 273 -23.45 6.14 16.96
N SER A 274 -23.03 6.71 15.84
CA SER A 274 -23.95 7.23 14.85
C SER A 274 -24.83 6.08 14.32
N SER A 275 -26.06 6.38 13.96
CA SER A 275 -26.86 5.38 13.25
C SER A 275 -26.18 5.09 11.93
N PRO A 276 -25.91 3.81 11.59
CA PRO A 276 -25.37 3.47 10.30
C PRO A 276 -26.31 4.01 9.21
N PRO A 277 -25.77 4.62 8.14
CA PRO A 277 -26.58 5.11 7.05
C PRO A 277 -27.34 3.95 6.40
N SER A 278 -28.56 4.21 5.96
CA SER A 278 -29.33 3.21 5.21
C SER A 278 -28.61 2.84 3.92
N LEU A 279 -28.47 1.56 3.64
CA LEU A 279 -27.96 1.04 2.36
C LEU A 279 -28.77 1.55 1.16
N ASP A 280 -30.02 1.94 1.36
CA ASP A 280 -30.88 2.50 0.31
C ASP A 280 -30.28 3.76 -0.35
N ARG A 281 -29.41 4.49 0.36
CA ARG A 281 -28.68 5.63 -0.21
C ARG A 281 -27.47 5.21 -1.05
N LEU A 282 -26.82 4.12 -0.67
CA LEU A 282 -25.60 3.64 -1.34
C LEU A 282 -25.92 2.78 -2.56
N VAL A 283 -26.90 1.87 -2.45
CA VAL A 283 -27.23 0.86 -3.47
C VAL A 283 -27.49 1.44 -4.87
N PRO A 284 -28.18 2.58 -5.06
CA PRO A 284 -28.36 3.15 -6.40
C PRO A 284 -27.06 3.52 -7.12
N ARG A 285 -25.97 3.75 -6.37
CA ARG A 285 -24.66 4.05 -6.93
C ARG A 285 -23.84 2.80 -7.22
N LEU A 286 -24.19 1.68 -6.59
CA LEU A 286 -23.42 0.44 -6.69
C LEU A 286 -23.65 -0.27 -8.03
N ARG A 287 -22.56 -0.87 -8.49
CA ARG A 287 -22.54 -1.77 -9.65
C ARG A 287 -21.80 -3.05 -9.25
N ASP A 288 -22.18 -4.14 -9.85
CA ASP A 288 -21.40 -5.36 -9.73
C ASP A 288 -20.02 -5.14 -10.38
N PRO A 289 -18.93 -5.29 -9.64
CA PRO A 289 -17.60 -4.93 -10.14
C PRO A 289 -17.10 -5.87 -11.26
N ASP A 290 -17.72 -7.03 -11.45
CA ASP A 290 -17.35 -7.98 -12.50
C ASP A 290 -18.13 -7.76 -13.80
N THR A 291 -19.37 -7.32 -13.70
CA THR A 291 -20.29 -7.20 -14.84
C THR A 291 -20.72 -5.78 -15.16
N GLY A 292 -20.49 -4.82 -14.26
CA GLY A 292 -21.01 -3.45 -14.37
C GLY A 292 -22.54 -3.32 -14.16
N ALA A 293 -23.23 -4.42 -13.89
CA ALA A 293 -24.68 -4.43 -13.74
C ALA A 293 -25.12 -3.77 -12.42
N GLU A 294 -26.33 -3.22 -12.44
CA GLU A 294 -26.97 -2.72 -11.21
C GLU A 294 -27.18 -3.83 -10.20
N VAL A 295 -26.92 -3.52 -8.93
CA VAL A 295 -27.09 -4.45 -7.84
C VAL A 295 -28.38 -4.15 -7.08
N LEU A 296 -28.96 -5.18 -6.48
CA LEU A 296 -30.19 -5.09 -5.69
C LEU A 296 -29.96 -5.66 -4.29
N ILE A 297 -30.66 -5.11 -3.31
CA ILE A 297 -30.67 -5.66 -1.94
C ILE A 297 -31.55 -6.92 -1.92
N ALA A 298 -31.00 -8.00 -1.38
CA ALA A 298 -31.70 -9.26 -1.17
C ALA A 298 -31.41 -9.79 0.24
N GLY A 299 -32.21 -9.38 1.21
CA GLY A 299 -32.02 -9.72 2.62
C GLY A 299 -30.72 -9.10 3.20
N ASP A 300 -29.79 -9.94 3.61
CA ASP A 300 -28.47 -9.58 4.16
C ASP A 300 -27.35 -9.61 3.11
N ALA A 301 -27.70 -9.45 1.84
CA ALA A 301 -26.78 -9.44 0.73
C ALA A 301 -27.18 -8.43 -0.35
N VAL A 302 -26.19 -8.06 -1.18
CA VAL A 302 -26.35 -7.23 -2.37
C VAL A 302 -25.82 -8.00 -3.57
N GLY A 303 -26.51 -7.94 -4.70
CA GLY A 303 -26.02 -8.66 -5.89
C GLY A 303 -26.90 -8.49 -7.11
N THR A 304 -26.50 -9.16 -8.19
CA THR A 304 -27.23 -9.25 -9.46
C THR A 304 -27.91 -10.60 -9.59
N SER A 305 -28.94 -10.69 -10.44
CA SER A 305 -29.61 -11.95 -10.71
C SER A 305 -28.66 -12.98 -11.34
N GLY A 306 -28.49 -14.12 -10.67
CA GLY A 306 -27.67 -15.23 -11.16
C GLY A 306 -26.17 -15.19 -10.81
N ALA A 307 -25.69 -14.13 -10.15
CA ALA A 307 -24.32 -14.06 -9.64
C ALA A 307 -24.26 -14.36 -8.12
N LYS A 308 -23.07 -14.73 -7.64
CA LYS A 308 -22.83 -14.89 -6.20
C LYS A 308 -22.98 -13.52 -5.51
N PRO A 309 -23.92 -13.40 -4.54
CA PRO A 309 -24.16 -12.11 -3.89
C PRO A 309 -22.98 -11.71 -2.99
N TYR A 310 -22.91 -10.42 -2.68
CA TYR A 310 -21.96 -9.81 -1.77
C TYR A 310 -22.61 -9.68 -0.38
N PRO A 311 -21.97 -10.16 0.69
CA PRO A 311 -22.57 -10.13 2.02
C PRO A 311 -22.66 -8.69 2.55
N VAL A 312 -23.69 -8.44 3.34
CA VAL A 312 -23.85 -7.23 4.13
C VAL A 312 -23.69 -7.59 5.60
N ARG A 313 -22.74 -6.95 6.27
CA ARG A 313 -22.51 -7.14 7.70
C ARG A 313 -22.45 -5.77 8.38
N ALA A 314 -23.15 -5.61 9.49
CA ALA A 314 -23.22 -4.34 10.22
C ALA A 314 -23.51 -3.11 9.33
N GLY A 315 -24.34 -3.28 8.28
CA GLY A 315 -24.67 -2.22 7.33
C GLY A 315 -23.63 -1.93 6.25
N VAL A 316 -22.52 -2.68 6.21
CA VAL A 316 -21.44 -2.55 5.21
C VAL A 316 -21.54 -3.69 4.19
N VAL A 317 -21.56 -3.35 2.91
CA VAL A 317 -21.44 -4.33 1.81
C VAL A 317 -19.99 -4.70 1.63
N ASP A 318 -19.69 -6.00 1.56
CA ASP A 318 -18.33 -6.51 1.34
C ASP A 318 -18.18 -7.02 -0.11
N PHE A 319 -17.59 -6.17 -0.97
CA PHE A 319 -17.31 -6.50 -2.38
C PHE A 319 -15.98 -7.20 -2.58
N VAL A 320 -15.19 -7.39 -1.52
CA VAL A 320 -13.85 -7.99 -1.64
C VAL A 320 -13.96 -9.47 -1.96
N ARG A 321 -13.36 -9.87 -3.07
CA ARG A 321 -13.23 -11.26 -3.50
C ARG A 321 -11.77 -11.62 -3.64
N LEU A 322 -11.24 -12.36 -2.69
CA LEU A 322 -9.82 -12.75 -2.63
C LEU A 322 -9.42 -13.75 -3.73
N ASP A 323 -10.37 -14.37 -4.41
CA ASP A 323 -10.17 -15.27 -5.55
C ASP A 323 -10.16 -14.55 -6.91
N ARG A 324 -10.42 -13.23 -6.95
CA ARG A 324 -10.37 -12.44 -8.18
C ARG A 324 -8.91 -12.29 -8.63
N GLN A 325 -8.66 -12.50 -9.91
CA GLN A 325 -7.36 -12.24 -10.53
C GLN A 325 -7.32 -10.85 -11.16
N ALA A 326 -6.15 -10.22 -11.10
CA ALA A 326 -5.91 -9.01 -11.87
C ALA A 326 -6.02 -9.28 -13.37
N PRO A 327 -6.40 -8.29 -14.19
CA PRO A 327 -6.43 -8.45 -15.62
C PRO A 327 -5.03 -8.83 -16.15
N SER A 328 -4.99 -9.78 -17.05
CA SER A 328 -3.77 -10.08 -17.82
C SER A 328 -3.32 -8.84 -18.60
N ARG A 329 -2.05 -8.81 -19.00
CA ARG A 329 -1.54 -7.72 -19.81
C ARG A 329 -2.36 -7.51 -21.10
N GLY A 330 -2.88 -8.60 -21.71
CA GLY A 330 -3.72 -8.53 -22.90
C GLY A 330 -5.09 -7.92 -22.63
N GLU A 331 -5.74 -8.31 -21.54
CA GLU A 331 -7.04 -7.75 -21.12
C GLU A 331 -6.91 -6.26 -20.76
N LEU A 332 -5.86 -5.89 -20.02
CA LEU A 332 -5.59 -4.49 -19.74
C LEU A 332 -5.32 -3.68 -21.01
N ALA A 333 -4.55 -4.23 -21.95
CA ALA A 333 -4.31 -3.58 -23.24
C ALA A 333 -5.60 -3.30 -24.01
N GLU A 334 -6.56 -4.21 -23.95
CA GLU A 334 -7.88 -4.00 -24.59
C GLU A 334 -8.68 -2.89 -23.91
N LEU A 335 -8.72 -2.88 -22.59
CA LEU A 335 -9.36 -1.80 -21.82
C LEU A 335 -8.71 -0.44 -22.10
N LEU A 336 -7.38 -0.39 -22.14
CA LEU A 336 -6.64 0.83 -22.45
C LEU A 336 -6.91 1.34 -23.88
N ARG A 337 -7.05 0.46 -24.89
CA ARG A 337 -7.42 0.87 -26.24
C ARG A 337 -8.79 1.53 -26.30
N GLN A 338 -9.71 1.10 -25.45
CA GLN A 338 -11.06 1.67 -25.40
C GLN A 338 -11.08 3.05 -24.72
N HIS A 339 -10.37 3.20 -23.61
CA HIS A 339 -10.47 4.38 -22.75
C HIS A 339 -9.28 5.36 -22.89
N HIS A 340 -8.09 4.86 -23.27
CA HIS A 340 -6.83 5.62 -23.36
C HIS A 340 -6.02 5.28 -24.62
N PRO A 341 -6.58 5.34 -25.84
CA PRO A 341 -5.96 4.78 -27.05
C PRO A 341 -4.57 5.37 -27.36
N GLY A 342 -4.31 6.62 -26.98
CA GLY A 342 -3.02 7.28 -27.22
C GLY A 342 -1.92 6.98 -26.20
N ARG A 343 -2.18 6.14 -25.17
CA ARG A 343 -1.25 5.90 -24.05
C ARG A 343 -1.10 4.42 -23.70
N VAL A 344 -1.55 3.53 -24.57
CA VAL A 344 -1.61 2.08 -24.30
C VAL A 344 -0.22 1.53 -23.95
N ASP A 345 0.76 1.81 -24.79
CA ASP A 345 2.11 1.26 -24.63
C ASP A 345 2.81 1.86 -23.38
N ASP A 346 2.69 3.17 -23.16
CA ASP A 346 3.28 3.85 -22.01
C ASP A 346 2.71 3.31 -20.68
N LEU A 347 1.40 3.10 -20.60
CA LEU A 347 0.74 2.60 -19.39
C LEU A 347 1.02 1.10 -19.17
N LEU A 348 1.17 0.30 -20.24
CA LEU A 348 1.57 -1.09 -20.12
C LEU A 348 3.04 -1.22 -19.66
N GLU A 349 3.93 -0.38 -20.17
CA GLU A 349 5.33 -0.33 -19.74
C GLU A 349 5.42 0.09 -18.27
N LEU A 350 4.69 1.13 -17.86
CA LEU A 350 4.62 1.56 -16.47
C LEU A 350 4.09 0.45 -15.57
N ARG A 351 3.01 -0.22 -15.96
CA ARG A 351 2.47 -1.35 -15.22
C ARG A 351 3.48 -2.48 -15.06
N ASP A 352 4.15 -2.87 -16.15
CA ASP A 352 5.16 -3.94 -16.10
C ASP A 352 6.35 -3.56 -15.19
N ARG A 353 6.72 -2.27 -15.13
CA ARG A 353 7.77 -1.75 -14.26
C ARG A 353 7.38 -1.74 -12.79
N LEU A 354 6.15 -1.32 -12.46
CA LEU A 354 5.66 -1.24 -11.08
C LEU A 354 5.15 -2.59 -10.55
N HIS A 355 4.81 -3.52 -11.45
CA HIS A 355 4.30 -4.81 -11.06
C HIS A 355 5.39 -5.66 -10.40
N LEU A 356 5.17 -6.00 -9.12
CA LEU A 356 5.95 -7.04 -8.45
C LEU A 356 5.30 -8.39 -8.75
N PRO A 357 5.97 -9.28 -9.51
CA PRO A 357 5.37 -10.55 -9.88
C PRO A 357 5.06 -11.40 -8.65
N ASP A 358 3.99 -12.17 -8.73
CA ASP A 358 3.61 -13.15 -7.72
C ASP A 358 4.69 -14.23 -7.61
N ARG A 359 5.24 -14.40 -6.41
CA ARG A 359 6.37 -15.31 -6.18
C ARG A 359 5.99 -16.62 -5.51
N TRP A 360 4.81 -16.73 -4.93
CA TRP A 360 4.41 -17.94 -4.20
C TRP A 360 4.24 -19.18 -5.08
N SER A 361 4.02 -19.02 -6.39
CA SER A 361 3.96 -20.14 -7.34
C SER A 361 5.28 -20.40 -8.05
N GLN A 362 6.32 -19.60 -7.82
CA GLN A 362 7.61 -19.73 -8.51
C GLN A 362 8.50 -20.72 -7.77
N ASP A 363 8.88 -21.82 -8.44
CA ASP A 363 9.76 -22.85 -7.89
C ASP A 363 11.23 -22.52 -8.04
N VAL A 364 11.59 -21.70 -9.02
CA VAL A 364 12.98 -21.37 -9.35
C VAL A 364 13.12 -19.87 -9.56
N PHE A 365 14.06 -19.28 -8.85
CA PHE A 365 14.52 -17.90 -9.02
C PHE A 365 15.90 -17.93 -9.66
N ASP A 366 16.01 -17.58 -10.92
CA ASP A 366 17.30 -17.35 -11.60
C ASP A 366 17.73 -15.91 -11.37
N LEU A 367 18.53 -15.68 -10.34
CA LEU A 367 18.91 -14.33 -9.89
C LEU A 367 19.93 -13.64 -10.82
N ARG A 368 20.32 -14.27 -11.93
CA ARG A 368 20.94 -13.60 -13.08
C ARG A 368 19.94 -12.71 -13.79
N GLN A 369 18.66 -13.09 -13.75
CA GLN A 369 17.58 -12.29 -14.31
C GLN A 369 17.15 -11.19 -13.32
N VAL A 370 17.20 -9.95 -13.77
CA VAL A 370 16.86 -8.78 -12.95
C VAL A 370 15.42 -8.89 -12.39
N GLY A 371 14.48 -9.39 -13.19
CA GLY A 371 13.11 -9.62 -12.76
C GLY A 371 12.97 -10.58 -11.57
N ASP A 372 13.82 -11.61 -11.49
CA ASP A 372 13.77 -12.60 -10.42
C ASP A 372 14.37 -12.13 -9.09
N ARG A 373 15.14 -11.01 -9.11
CA ARG A 373 15.67 -10.38 -7.90
C ARG A 373 14.62 -9.56 -7.14
N ARG A 374 13.54 -9.17 -7.80
CA ARG A 374 12.49 -8.33 -7.19
C ARG A 374 11.88 -9.00 -5.97
N GLY A 375 11.73 -8.26 -4.90
CA GLY A 375 11.18 -8.73 -3.63
C GLY A 375 12.19 -9.42 -2.71
N PHE A 376 13.42 -9.70 -3.15
CA PHE A 376 14.50 -10.09 -2.26
C PHE A 376 15.05 -8.85 -1.55
N TRP A 377 15.26 -8.97 -0.25
CA TRP A 377 15.73 -7.85 0.57
C TRP A 377 17.03 -8.18 1.31
N PRO A 378 18.17 -7.65 0.85
CA PRO A 378 19.43 -7.73 1.59
C PRO A 378 19.44 -6.72 2.74
N ASN A 379 20.14 -7.06 3.84
CA ASN A 379 20.44 -6.07 4.87
C ASN A 379 21.58 -5.13 4.43
N ASP A 380 21.89 -4.13 5.27
CA ASP A 380 22.92 -3.11 5.04
C ASP A 380 24.35 -3.67 5.07
N GLN A 381 24.56 -4.89 5.56
CA GLN A 381 25.86 -5.59 5.49
C GLN A 381 26.12 -6.24 4.13
N LEU A 382 25.14 -6.29 3.23
CA LEU A 382 25.28 -6.75 1.84
C LEU A 382 25.31 -5.54 0.90
N GLN A 383 26.50 -5.03 0.64
CA GLN A 383 26.70 -3.90 -0.27
C GLN A 383 26.70 -4.37 -1.74
N PRO A 384 25.89 -3.78 -2.64
CA PRO A 384 25.87 -4.16 -4.05
C PRO A 384 27.25 -4.10 -4.69
N ARG A 385 27.55 -5.07 -5.55
CA ARG A 385 28.83 -5.19 -6.26
C ARG A 385 28.60 -5.38 -7.76
N ASP A 386 29.37 -4.66 -8.56
CA ASP A 386 29.38 -4.81 -10.01
C ASP A 386 30.20 -6.03 -10.47
N GLY A 387 29.87 -6.55 -11.65
CA GLY A 387 30.65 -7.58 -12.34
C GLY A 387 30.53 -8.99 -11.78
N GLY A 388 29.60 -9.25 -10.86
CA GLY A 388 29.28 -10.58 -10.35
C GLY A 388 28.26 -11.33 -11.24
N GLU A 389 28.04 -12.61 -10.93
CA GLU A 389 27.03 -13.44 -11.57
C GLU A 389 25.83 -13.60 -10.63
N GLY A 390 24.66 -13.17 -11.03
CA GLY A 390 23.47 -13.23 -10.20
C GLY A 390 23.28 -11.99 -9.33
N PHE A 391 22.76 -12.16 -8.13
CA PHE A 391 22.57 -11.08 -7.17
C PHE A 391 23.84 -10.96 -6.32
N SER A 392 24.65 -9.96 -6.60
CA SER A 392 26.06 -9.89 -6.18
C SER A 392 26.29 -8.81 -5.14
N TRP A 393 27.00 -9.16 -4.06
CA TRP A 393 27.29 -8.27 -2.94
C TRP A 393 28.72 -8.43 -2.41
N HIS A 394 29.16 -7.38 -1.76
CA HIS A 394 30.27 -7.42 -0.80
C HIS A 394 29.67 -7.49 0.62
N ALA A 395 29.86 -8.60 1.31
CA ALA A 395 29.49 -8.76 2.70
C ALA A 395 30.50 -8.02 3.58
N THR A 396 30.03 -7.10 4.43
CA THR A 396 30.88 -6.19 5.21
C THR A 396 30.93 -6.52 6.70
N GLY A 397 30.17 -7.52 7.16
CA GLY A 397 30.04 -7.86 8.58
C GLY A 397 29.92 -9.35 8.82
N ASP A 398 29.50 -9.71 10.03
CA ASP A 398 29.38 -11.07 10.53
C ASP A 398 27.92 -11.63 10.52
N ASP A 399 26.94 -10.80 10.11
CA ASP A 399 25.53 -11.19 9.96
C ASP A 399 24.93 -10.63 8.64
N PRO A 400 25.53 -10.94 7.47
CA PRO A 400 24.97 -10.54 6.18
C PRO A 400 23.81 -11.48 5.81
N TRP A 401 22.65 -10.92 5.49
CA TRP A 401 21.50 -11.75 5.10
C TRP A 401 20.63 -11.11 4.03
N VAL A 402 19.90 -11.97 3.33
CA VAL A 402 18.85 -11.58 2.37
C VAL A 402 17.56 -12.36 2.68
N VAL A 403 16.43 -11.64 2.71
CA VAL A 403 15.09 -12.24 2.87
C VAL A 403 14.47 -12.43 1.48
N THR A 404 13.81 -13.57 1.30
CA THR A 404 13.05 -13.89 0.08
C THR A 404 11.79 -13.05 -0.02
N PRO A 405 11.17 -12.93 -1.21
CA PRO A 405 9.77 -12.53 -1.33
C PRO A 405 8.86 -13.44 -0.51
N CYS A 406 7.63 -12.99 -0.25
CA CYS A 406 6.62 -13.84 0.39
C CYS A 406 6.33 -15.07 -0.47
N LEU A 407 6.42 -16.27 0.11
CA LEU A 407 6.30 -17.55 -0.58
C LEU A 407 4.96 -18.25 -0.32
N GLN A 408 4.50 -18.28 0.92
CA GLN A 408 3.25 -18.89 1.43
C GLN A 408 2.89 -20.20 0.76
N ARG A 409 3.80 -21.16 0.87
CA ARG A 409 3.67 -22.49 0.26
C ARG A 409 4.40 -23.55 1.07
N PRO A 410 4.03 -24.84 0.94
CA PRO A 410 4.84 -25.94 1.45
C PRO A 410 6.22 -25.93 0.79
N ILE A 411 7.30 -26.01 1.58
CA ILE A 411 8.67 -26.12 1.10
C ILE A 411 9.33 -27.23 1.89
N ARG A 412 9.85 -28.25 1.23
CA ARG A 412 10.46 -29.42 1.84
C ARG A 412 11.96 -29.49 1.64
N GLU A 413 12.44 -28.85 0.60
CA GLU A 413 13.86 -28.83 0.24
C GLU A 413 14.18 -27.52 -0.49
N VAL A 414 15.39 -26.98 -0.26
CA VAL A 414 15.87 -25.77 -0.90
C VAL A 414 17.24 -26.01 -1.52
N HIS A 415 17.38 -25.64 -2.78
CA HIS A 415 18.70 -25.60 -3.44
C HIS A 415 19.13 -24.16 -3.63
N ILE A 416 20.33 -23.83 -3.18
CA ILE A 416 20.92 -22.50 -3.28
C ILE A 416 22.23 -22.63 -4.08
N GLU A 417 22.34 -21.88 -5.17
CA GLU A 417 23.61 -21.72 -5.90
C GLU A 417 24.31 -20.47 -5.44
N LEU A 418 25.46 -20.68 -4.78
CA LEU A 418 26.29 -19.61 -4.23
C LEU A 418 27.71 -19.68 -4.82
N ARG A 419 28.29 -18.53 -5.08
CA ARG A 419 29.73 -18.33 -5.25
C ARG A 419 30.19 -17.39 -4.15
N VAL A 420 31.19 -17.80 -3.38
CA VAL A 420 31.77 -16.98 -2.32
C VAL A 420 33.27 -16.90 -2.53
N HIS A 421 33.78 -15.69 -2.43
CA HIS A 421 35.21 -15.40 -2.48
C HIS A 421 35.61 -14.61 -1.24
N ALA A 422 36.26 -15.26 -0.30
CA ALA A 422 36.69 -14.62 0.94
C ALA A 422 37.73 -13.51 0.66
N ALA A 423 37.61 -12.40 1.39
CA ALA A 423 38.57 -11.31 1.34
C ALA A 423 39.95 -11.74 1.92
N ASP A 424 39.96 -12.75 2.80
CA ASP A 424 41.18 -13.32 3.37
C ASP A 424 41.33 -14.78 2.94
N SER A 425 42.42 -15.10 2.27
CA SER A 425 42.76 -16.43 1.76
C SER A 425 43.09 -17.47 2.84
N SER A 426 43.00 -17.13 4.12
CA SER A 426 43.27 -18.03 5.24
C SER A 426 42.14 -18.99 5.56
N THR A 427 40.90 -18.68 5.16
CA THR A 427 39.71 -19.53 5.38
C THR A 427 39.20 -20.14 4.08
N THR A 428 39.27 -21.47 3.96
CA THR A 428 38.80 -22.21 2.78
C THR A 428 37.31 -22.53 2.81
N GLU A 429 36.66 -22.35 3.96
CA GLU A 429 35.25 -22.70 4.18
C GLU A 429 34.65 -21.76 5.23
N GLY A 430 33.45 -21.31 5.00
CA GLY A 430 32.61 -20.56 5.94
C GLY A 430 31.28 -21.27 6.18
N THR A 431 30.39 -20.62 6.92
CA THR A 431 29.07 -21.16 7.27
C THR A 431 27.98 -20.28 6.68
N GLY A 432 27.08 -20.87 5.91
CA GLY A 432 25.81 -20.26 5.54
C GLY A 432 24.69 -20.77 6.44
N GLN A 433 23.60 -20.02 6.53
CA GLN A 433 22.44 -20.39 7.32
C GLN A 433 21.15 -20.06 6.59
N LEU A 434 20.18 -20.96 6.63
CA LEU A 434 18.85 -20.78 6.08
C LEU A 434 17.84 -20.79 7.22
N PHE A 435 17.11 -19.70 7.38
CA PHE A 435 16.00 -19.58 8.31
C PHE A 435 14.68 -19.60 7.55
N TRP A 436 13.60 -19.95 8.24
CA TRP A 436 12.24 -19.85 7.72
C TRP A 436 11.27 -19.38 8.81
N LYS A 437 10.13 -18.84 8.37
CA LYS A 437 9.00 -18.55 9.24
C LYS A 437 7.68 -18.72 8.49
N GLY A 438 6.65 -19.15 9.23
CA GLY A 438 5.26 -19.18 8.80
C GLY A 438 4.51 -17.91 9.18
N ALA A 439 3.20 -17.86 8.90
CA ALA A 439 2.34 -16.72 9.18
C ALA A 439 2.22 -16.36 10.66
N ALA A 440 2.31 -17.37 11.56
CA ALA A 440 2.19 -17.17 13.00
C ALA A 440 3.49 -16.72 13.70
N ASP A 441 4.62 -16.72 12.98
CA ASP A 441 5.92 -16.42 13.55
C ASP A 441 6.22 -14.90 13.43
N GLU A 442 6.57 -14.27 14.56
CA GLU A 442 6.87 -12.82 14.58
C GLU A 442 8.23 -12.50 13.95
N SER A 443 9.23 -13.38 14.14
CA SER A 443 10.61 -13.16 13.69
C SER A 443 11.28 -14.45 13.21
N PHE A 444 12.42 -14.31 12.53
CA PHE A 444 13.36 -15.42 12.33
C PHE A 444 14.09 -15.72 13.62
N ASP A 445 14.26 -17.01 13.94
CA ASP A 445 14.95 -17.46 15.15
C ASP A 445 15.83 -18.70 14.88
N GLU A 446 16.86 -18.89 15.70
CA GLU A 446 17.82 -20.00 15.59
C GLU A 446 17.17 -21.40 15.54
N PRO A 447 16.14 -21.71 16.35
CA PRO A 447 15.49 -23.02 16.28
C PRO A 447 14.83 -23.36 14.94
N ARG A 448 14.51 -22.33 14.12
CA ARG A 448 13.92 -22.48 12.77
C ARG A 448 14.95 -22.19 11.70
N SER A 449 16.08 -22.88 11.78
CA SER A 449 17.16 -22.70 10.81
C SER A 449 17.97 -23.97 10.57
N VAL A 450 18.70 -23.99 9.46
CA VAL A 450 19.69 -25.01 9.12
C VAL A 450 20.97 -24.34 8.68
N ARG A 451 22.11 -24.75 9.26
CA ARG A 451 23.44 -24.31 8.83
C ARG A 451 24.01 -25.26 7.78
N PHE A 452 24.75 -24.69 6.85
CA PHE A 452 25.43 -25.45 5.80
C PHE A 452 26.84 -24.89 5.52
N ALA A 453 27.73 -25.75 5.10
CA ALA A 453 29.11 -25.36 4.77
C ALA A 453 29.15 -24.65 3.43
N VAL A 454 29.91 -23.56 3.34
CA VAL A 454 30.08 -22.73 2.14
C VAL A 454 31.54 -22.65 1.78
N PRO A 455 31.99 -23.29 0.67
CA PRO A 455 33.36 -23.15 0.18
C PRO A 455 33.68 -21.70 -0.23
N ASN A 456 34.85 -21.19 0.19
CA ASN A 456 35.35 -19.84 -0.10
C ASN A 456 36.36 -19.83 -1.25
N ASP A 457 36.17 -20.66 -2.26
CA ASP A 457 37.12 -20.89 -3.35
C ASP A 457 36.83 -20.10 -4.63
N GLY A 458 35.82 -19.26 -4.63
CA GLY A 458 35.41 -18.46 -5.78
C GLY A 458 34.71 -19.26 -6.87
N GLN A 459 34.42 -20.56 -6.64
CA GLN A 459 33.65 -21.40 -7.56
C GLN A 459 32.17 -21.38 -7.23
N LEU A 460 31.33 -21.70 -8.21
CA LEU A 460 29.89 -21.83 -8.01
C LEU A 460 29.58 -23.21 -7.38
N HIS A 461 28.92 -23.19 -6.23
CA HIS A 461 28.50 -24.38 -5.52
C HIS A 461 26.99 -24.44 -5.35
N THR A 462 26.42 -25.65 -5.44
CA THR A 462 25.00 -25.91 -5.16
C THR A 462 24.86 -26.53 -3.76
N HIS A 463 24.15 -25.84 -2.89
CA HIS A 463 23.84 -26.28 -1.53
C HIS A 463 22.43 -26.84 -1.50
N ARG A 464 22.31 -28.14 -1.18
CA ARG A 464 21.02 -28.82 -1.00
C ARG A 464 20.66 -28.86 0.47
N ILE A 465 19.58 -28.21 0.86
CA ILE A 465 19.11 -28.06 2.23
C ILE A 465 17.75 -28.76 2.36
N VAL A 466 17.70 -29.86 3.12
CA VAL A 466 16.48 -30.66 3.36
C VAL A 466 15.82 -30.13 4.62
N LEU A 467 14.57 -29.71 4.52
CA LEU A 467 13.75 -29.14 5.60
C LEU A 467 12.68 -30.17 6.08
N ALA A 468 12.33 -31.14 5.24
CA ALA A 468 11.15 -31.99 5.40
C ALA A 468 11.02 -32.65 6.78
N ASP A 469 12.14 -32.99 7.43
CA ASP A 469 12.17 -33.66 8.73
C ASP A 469 12.36 -32.70 9.91
N HIS A 470 12.38 -31.39 9.66
CA HIS A 470 12.60 -30.40 10.72
C HIS A 470 11.34 -30.22 11.59
N PRO A 471 11.42 -30.40 12.93
CA PRO A 471 10.24 -30.43 13.80
C PRO A 471 9.48 -29.09 13.88
N LEU A 472 10.13 -27.99 13.53
CA LEU A 472 9.54 -26.64 13.52
C LEU A 472 9.27 -26.11 12.11
N LEU A 473 9.24 -26.96 11.10
CA LEU A 473 8.85 -26.57 9.76
C LEU A 473 7.32 -26.36 9.73
N PRO A 474 6.81 -25.16 9.36
CA PRO A 474 5.38 -24.94 9.22
C PRO A 474 4.82 -25.68 7.99
N ASP A 475 3.52 -25.89 7.94
CA ASP A 475 2.85 -26.45 6.76
C ASP A 475 3.09 -25.59 5.52
N GLU A 476 3.10 -24.25 5.70
CA GLU A 476 3.43 -23.26 4.68
C GLU A 476 4.53 -22.33 5.20
N VAL A 477 5.63 -22.25 4.45
CA VAL A 477 6.68 -21.25 4.68
C VAL A 477 6.25 -19.93 4.05
N GLN A 478 6.24 -18.86 4.85
CA GLN A 478 5.87 -17.54 4.37
C GLN A 478 7.09 -16.76 3.90
N TRP A 479 8.18 -16.78 4.64
CA TRP A 479 9.46 -16.15 4.25
C TRP A 479 10.63 -17.03 4.63
N MET A 480 11.72 -16.88 3.88
CA MET A 480 13.03 -17.40 4.21
C MET A 480 14.03 -16.26 4.32
N ARG A 481 14.99 -16.43 5.23
CA ARG A 481 16.19 -15.60 5.33
C ARG A 481 17.38 -16.49 4.99
N ILE A 482 18.22 -16.01 4.10
CA ILE A 482 19.45 -16.68 3.67
C ILE A 482 20.61 -15.84 4.18
N ASP A 483 21.43 -16.38 5.06
CA ASP A 483 22.70 -15.84 5.47
C ASP A 483 23.76 -16.58 4.62
N PRO A 484 24.28 -15.93 3.57
CA PRO A 484 25.10 -16.64 2.58
C PRO A 484 26.47 -17.04 3.11
N ILE A 485 26.97 -16.32 4.11
CA ILE A 485 28.28 -16.53 4.71
C ILE A 485 28.38 -15.78 6.06
N ASP A 486 29.18 -16.27 6.97
CA ASP A 486 29.51 -15.66 8.25
C ASP A 486 30.84 -14.89 8.17
N GLY A 487 30.87 -13.74 7.49
CA GLY A 487 32.07 -12.92 7.42
C GLY A 487 32.22 -12.07 6.17
N VAL A 488 33.33 -11.34 6.11
CA VAL A 488 33.62 -10.41 4.99
C VAL A 488 34.01 -11.20 3.76
N SER A 489 33.21 -11.12 2.71
CA SER A 489 33.41 -11.89 1.47
C SER A 489 32.66 -11.25 0.31
N ASP A 490 33.11 -11.53 -0.90
CA ASP A 490 32.30 -11.30 -2.10
C ASP A 490 31.37 -12.47 -2.31
N VAL A 491 30.08 -12.20 -2.50
CA VAL A 491 29.02 -13.19 -2.60
C VAL A 491 28.22 -12.97 -3.88
N ASP A 492 28.02 -14.04 -4.64
CA ASP A 492 27.05 -14.11 -5.73
C ASP A 492 25.99 -15.16 -5.36
N LEU A 493 24.74 -14.74 -5.12
CA LEU A 493 23.60 -15.62 -5.04
C LEU A 493 23.02 -15.75 -6.46
N VAL A 494 23.20 -16.93 -7.06
CA VAL A 494 22.96 -17.14 -8.48
C VAL A 494 21.57 -17.69 -8.75
N SER A 495 21.15 -18.68 -7.95
CA SER A 495 19.79 -19.21 -8.03
C SER A 495 19.27 -19.71 -6.69
N LEU A 496 17.95 -19.73 -6.59
CA LEU A 496 17.19 -20.37 -5.50
C LEU A 496 16.12 -21.25 -6.10
N ARG A 497 16.09 -22.52 -5.70
CA ARG A 497 15.04 -23.46 -6.07
C ARG A 497 14.34 -24.00 -4.83
N LEU A 498 13.01 -23.96 -4.84
CA LEU A 498 12.12 -24.38 -3.75
C LEU A 498 11.38 -25.65 -4.17
N LEU A 499 11.45 -26.72 -3.37
CA LEU A 499 10.90 -28.05 -3.66
C LEU A 499 10.00 -28.56 -2.53
#